data_e18ad4e060f69156f8cc5e36096296df
#
_entry.id   e18ad4e060f69156f8cc5e36096296df
#
_cell.length_a   1.000
_cell.length_b   1.000
_cell.length_c   1.000
_cell.angle_alpha   90.00
_cell.angle_beta   90.00
_cell.angle_gamma   90.00
#
_symmetry.space_group_name_H-M   'P 1'
#
loop_
_entity.id
_entity.type
_entity.pdbx_description
1 polymer ?
#
loop_
_entity_poly.entity_id
_entity_poly.type
_entity_poly.pdbx_seq_one_letter_code
_entity_poly.pdbx_strand_id
1 'polypeptide(L)'
;MARFVFVTGGVVSALGKGIVAASLGRLLKSRGLTVSAQKFDPYLNVDPGTMSPFQHGEVFVTEDGAETDLDIGHYERFIDENLSRNASHTAGAIWESVLRRERKGEFLGATVQVIPHITNEIKRRIRSAAQESMRALISSVTWGMTCTVPPRYSPRRSFWMTVW
;
A
#
# COMPACT_ATOMS: atom_id res chain seq x y z
N MET A 1 15.16 -2.84 -11.55
CA MET A 1 14.81 -3.53 -10.28
C MET A 1 14.27 -2.48 -9.31
N ALA A 2 13.00 -2.58 -8.89
CA ALA A 2 12.36 -1.59 -8.01
C ALA A 2 12.89 -1.71 -6.57
N ARG A 3 12.95 -0.61 -5.81
CA ARG A 3 13.37 -0.58 -4.40
C ARG A 3 12.19 -0.19 -3.52
N PHE A 4 12.01 -0.88 -2.38
CA PHE A 4 10.93 -0.62 -1.44
C PHE A 4 11.48 0.07 -0.19
N VAL A 5 10.76 1.08 0.28
CA VAL A 5 10.97 1.68 1.60
C VAL A 5 9.73 1.39 2.44
N PHE A 6 9.86 0.72 3.56
CA PHE A 6 8.77 0.49 4.50
C PHE A 6 8.89 1.51 5.65
N VAL A 7 7.89 2.36 5.82
CA VAL A 7 7.82 3.27 6.96
C VAL A 7 6.81 2.68 7.96
N THR A 8 7.26 2.30 9.12
CA THR A 8 6.43 1.68 10.16
C THR A 8 6.45 2.49 11.44
N GLY A 9 5.47 2.31 12.28
CA GLY A 9 5.42 3.00 13.57
C GLY A 9 4.30 2.46 14.45
N GLY A 10 4.21 2.93 15.67
CA GLY A 10 3.18 2.51 16.63
C GLY A 10 1.76 2.73 16.12
N VAL A 11 0.81 2.04 16.74
CA VAL A 11 -0.63 2.04 16.38
C VAL A 11 -1.29 3.40 16.57
N VAL A 12 -0.65 4.29 17.33
CA VAL A 12 -1.19 5.63 17.62
C VAL A 12 -1.23 6.47 16.35
N SER A 13 -2.40 7.03 16.06
CA SER A 13 -2.58 8.04 15.02
C SER A 13 -1.79 9.31 15.35
N ALA A 14 -1.54 10.14 14.35
CA ALA A 14 -0.85 11.42 14.51
C ALA A 14 0.66 11.37 14.88
N LEU A 15 1.32 10.22 14.83
CA LEU A 15 2.79 10.12 14.98
C LEU A 15 3.56 10.67 13.76
N GLY A 16 2.88 11.20 12.76
CA GLY A 16 3.51 11.77 11.59
C GLY A 16 4.00 10.76 10.54
N LYS A 17 3.65 9.47 10.65
CA LYS A 17 4.05 8.44 9.67
C LYS A 17 3.71 8.84 8.23
N GLY A 18 2.47 9.29 7.97
CA GLY A 18 2.00 9.72 6.66
C GLY A 18 2.81 10.90 6.11
N ILE A 19 3.07 11.89 6.96
CA ILE A 19 3.87 13.07 6.58
C ILE A 19 5.30 12.68 6.26
N VAL A 20 5.91 11.80 7.06
CA VAL A 20 7.28 11.31 6.81
C VAL A 20 7.37 10.59 5.46
N ALA A 21 6.43 9.71 5.15
CA ALA A 21 6.43 8.99 3.87
C ALA A 21 6.20 9.92 2.68
N ALA A 22 5.22 10.81 2.80
CA ALA A 22 4.93 11.79 1.75
C ALA A 22 6.13 12.71 1.49
N SER A 23 6.76 13.20 2.56
CA SER A 23 7.96 14.05 2.48
C SER A 23 9.15 13.30 1.87
N LEU A 24 9.37 12.05 2.28
CA LEU A 24 10.42 11.22 1.71
C LEU A 24 10.16 10.95 0.21
N GLY A 25 8.91 10.64 -0.15
CA GLY A 25 8.50 10.47 -1.54
C GLY A 25 8.78 11.73 -2.37
N ARG A 26 8.44 12.90 -1.85
CA ARG A 26 8.73 14.18 -2.50
C ARG A 26 10.23 14.43 -2.68
N LEU A 27 11.02 14.17 -1.64
CA LEU A 27 12.48 14.31 -1.68
C LEU A 27 13.12 13.34 -2.69
N LEU A 28 12.61 12.13 -2.80
CA LEU A 28 13.08 11.16 -3.79
C LEU A 28 12.71 11.60 -5.21
N LYS A 29 11.47 12.08 -5.40
CA LYS A 29 11.01 12.61 -6.68
C LYS A 29 11.84 13.83 -7.12
N SER A 30 12.14 14.74 -6.21
CA SER A 30 12.97 15.92 -6.50
C SER A 30 14.40 15.57 -6.94
N ARG A 31 14.86 14.36 -6.62
CA ARG A 31 16.14 13.81 -7.10
C ARG A 31 16.03 13.07 -8.43
N GLY A 32 14.90 13.20 -9.13
CA GLY A 32 14.68 12.61 -10.43
C GLY A 32 14.27 11.13 -10.39
N LEU A 33 13.89 10.63 -9.21
CA LEU A 33 13.40 9.26 -9.07
C LEU A 33 11.90 9.22 -9.32
N THR A 34 11.40 8.14 -9.91
CA THR A 34 9.96 7.91 -10.03
C THR A 34 9.46 7.24 -8.76
N VAL A 35 8.41 7.77 -8.15
CA VAL A 35 7.92 7.36 -6.82
C VAL A 35 6.42 7.08 -6.88
N SER A 36 5.97 6.00 -6.29
CA SER A 36 4.57 5.70 -6.04
C SER A 36 4.35 5.28 -4.58
N ALA A 37 3.16 5.44 -4.05
CA ALA A 37 2.85 5.19 -2.65
C ALA A 37 1.77 4.12 -2.47
N GLN A 38 1.89 3.32 -1.42
CA GLN A 38 0.90 2.31 -1.04
C GLN A 38 0.70 2.30 0.47
N LYS A 39 -0.55 2.24 0.91
CA LYS A 39 -0.94 2.17 2.32
C LYS A 39 -1.57 0.84 2.65
N PHE A 40 -1.17 0.25 3.79
CA PHE A 40 -1.78 -0.93 4.36
C PHE A 40 -2.36 -0.60 5.74
N ASP A 41 -3.66 -0.73 5.90
CA ASP A 41 -4.36 -0.45 7.14
C ASP A 41 -4.69 -1.73 7.92
N PRO A 42 -4.45 -1.79 9.24
CA PRO A 42 -4.60 -3.01 10.03
C PRO A 42 -6.05 -3.34 10.41
N TYR A 43 -7.00 -2.45 10.17
CA TYR A 43 -8.39 -2.70 10.53
C TYR A 43 -9.05 -3.75 9.62
N LEU A 44 -10.07 -4.43 10.15
CA LEU A 44 -10.76 -5.54 9.49
C LEU A 44 -11.91 -5.11 8.57
N ASN A 45 -12.21 -3.83 8.46
CA ASN A 45 -13.16 -3.35 7.46
C ASN A 45 -12.64 -3.68 6.06
N VAL A 46 -13.51 -4.23 5.22
CA VAL A 46 -13.11 -4.59 3.84
C VAL A 46 -12.88 -3.32 3.03
N ASP A 47 -13.84 -2.40 3.10
CA ASP A 47 -13.77 -1.13 2.38
C ASP A 47 -13.29 0.01 3.29
N PRO A 48 -12.45 0.92 2.77
CA PRO A 48 -12.04 2.10 3.53
C PRO A 48 -13.25 3.01 3.81
N GLY A 49 -13.19 3.73 4.92
CA GLY A 49 -14.24 4.68 5.32
C GLY A 49 -15.52 4.06 5.91
N THR A 50 -15.70 2.74 5.91
CA THR A 50 -16.88 2.09 6.48
C THR A 50 -16.87 2.22 8.00
N MET A 51 -17.82 2.98 8.55
CA MET A 51 -18.01 3.14 10.01
C MET A 51 -19.11 2.21 10.54
N SER A 52 -20.18 2.03 9.78
CA SER A 52 -21.28 1.12 10.05
C SER A 52 -22.02 0.82 8.74
N PRO A 53 -22.96 -0.16 8.70
CA PRO A 53 -23.78 -0.40 7.51
C PRO A 53 -24.57 0.83 7.01
N PHE A 54 -24.77 1.82 7.88
CA PHE A 54 -25.58 3.02 7.62
C PHE A 54 -24.76 4.32 7.60
N GLN A 55 -23.47 4.25 7.88
CA GLN A 55 -22.60 5.43 7.95
C GLN A 55 -21.29 5.16 7.21
N HIS A 56 -21.07 5.97 6.18
CA HIS A 56 -19.80 6.04 5.47
C HIS A 56 -19.03 7.26 5.95
N GLY A 57 -17.77 7.08 6.30
CA GLY A 57 -16.84 8.18 6.55
C GLY A 57 -16.33 8.78 5.23
N GLU A 58 -15.50 9.79 5.35
CA GLU A 58 -14.83 10.39 4.20
C GLU A 58 -13.86 9.40 3.55
N VAL A 59 -13.89 9.34 2.23
CA VAL A 59 -12.97 8.53 1.41
C VAL A 59 -12.32 9.42 0.36
N PHE A 60 -11.14 9.03 -0.08
CA PHE A 60 -10.51 9.61 -1.25
C PHE A 60 -10.78 8.72 -2.46
N VAL A 61 -11.19 9.31 -3.57
CA VAL A 61 -11.44 8.59 -4.82
C VAL A 61 -10.27 8.79 -5.75
N THR A 62 -9.62 7.71 -6.13
CA THR A 62 -8.49 7.70 -7.06
C THR A 62 -8.95 7.91 -8.52
N GLU A 63 -8.03 8.21 -9.43
CA GLU A 63 -8.33 8.45 -10.85
C GLU A 63 -9.05 7.25 -11.52
N ASP A 64 -8.77 6.03 -11.05
CA ASP A 64 -9.45 4.80 -11.52
C ASP A 64 -10.80 4.53 -10.84
N GLY A 65 -11.33 5.51 -10.08
CA GLY A 65 -12.63 5.46 -9.44
C GLY A 65 -12.72 4.59 -8.19
N ALA A 66 -11.59 4.19 -7.61
CA ALA A 66 -11.57 3.40 -6.38
C ALA A 66 -11.68 4.30 -5.14
N GLU A 67 -12.55 3.92 -4.21
CA GLU A 67 -12.59 4.51 -2.87
C GLU A 67 -11.40 4.01 -2.05
N THR A 68 -10.67 4.95 -1.46
CA THR A 68 -9.45 4.69 -0.70
C THR A 68 -9.42 5.51 0.58
N ASP A 69 -8.46 5.21 1.45
CA ASP A 69 -8.20 6.02 2.63
C ASP A 69 -7.76 7.45 2.26
N LEU A 70 -8.14 8.43 3.08
CA LEU A 70 -7.82 9.86 2.87
C LEU A 70 -6.32 10.13 2.73
N ASP A 71 -5.47 9.34 3.39
CA ASP A 71 -4.03 9.48 3.31
C ASP A 71 -3.49 9.33 1.87
N ILE A 72 -4.21 8.59 1.02
CA ILE A 72 -3.85 8.45 -0.40
C ILE A 72 -3.90 9.80 -1.11
N GLY A 73 -4.91 10.62 -0.84
CA GLY A 73 -5.00 11.99 -1.36
C GLY A 73 -3.85 12.87 -0.88
N HIS A 74 -3.42 12.70 0.37
CA HIS A 74 -2.23 13.40 0.86
C HIS A 74 -0.96 12.95 0.14
N TYR A 75 -0.80 11.64 -0.12
CA TYR A 75 0.36 11.15 -0.87
C TYR A 75 0.38 11.66 -2.30
N GLU A 76 -0.74 11.64 -3.01
CA GLU A 76 -0.85 12.23 -4.36
C GLU A 76 -0.44 13.70 -4.35
N ARG A 77 -0.99 14.47 -3.42
CA ARG A 77 -0.71 15.90 -3.31
C ARG A 77 0.76 16.20 -3.04
N PHE A 78 1.40 15.47 -2.11
CA PHE A 78 2.81 15.73 -1.75
C PHE A 78 3.79 15.19 -2.78
N ILE A 79 3.53 13.99 -3.29
CA ILE A 79 4.41 13.33 -4.26
C ILE A 79 4.18 13.88 -5.66
N ASP A 80 2.98 14.45 -5.92
CA ASP A 80 2.58 14.96 -7.23
C ASP A 80 2.57 13.82 -8.29
N GLU A 81 1.92 12.71 -7.95
CA GLU A 81 1.70 11.53 -8.78
C GLU A 81 0.33 10.94 -8.49
N ASN A 82 -0.43 10.61 -9.53
CA ASN A 82 -1.71 9.92 -9.37
C ASN A 82 -1.49 8.48 -8.91
N LEU A 83 -2.29 8.04 -7.98
CA LEU A 83 -2.28 6.70 -7.41
C LEU A 83 -3.53 5.92 -7.86
N SER A 84 -3.42 4.60 -7.88
CA SER A 84 -4.52 3.70 -8.26
C SER A 84 -5.12 3.00 -7.02
N ARG A 85 -6.17 2.21 -7.25
CA ARG A 85 -6.75 1.29 -6.23
C ARG A 85 -5.73 0.41 -5.54
N ASN A 86 -4.62 0.12 -6.19
CA ASN A 86 -3.53 -0.68 -5.60
C ASN A 86 -2.69 0.10 -4.58
N ALA A 87 -2.99 1.38 -4.37
CA ALA A 87 -2.34 2.19 -3.35
C ALA A 87 -2.93 2.02 -1.94
N SER A 88 -4.16 1.50 -1.80
CA SER A 88 -4.82 1.34 -0.51
C SER A 88 -5.25 -0.11 -0.27
N HIS A 89 -4.86 -0.67 0.87
CA HIS A 89 -5.23 -2.03 1.27
C HIS A 89 -5.60 -2.08 2.74
N THR A 90 -6.76 -2.63 3.05
CA THR A 90 -7.17 -2.94 4.41
C THR A 90 -6.82 -4.39 4.78
N ALA A 91 -6.60 -4.67 6.06
CA ALA A 91 -6.45 -6.04 6.52
C ALA A 91 -7.70 -6.88 6.18
N GLY A 92 -8.90 -6.30 6.30
CA GLY A 92 -10.15 -6.96 5.94
C GLY A 92 -10.19 -7.42 4.49
N ALA A 93 -9.83 -6.57 3.53
CA ALA A 93 -9.77 -6.92 2.12
C ALA A 93 -8.71 -8.01 1.80
N ILE A 94 -7.62 -8.03 2.56
CA ILE A 94 -6.59 -9.07 2.44
C ILE A 94 -7.13 -10.42 2.93
N TRP A 95 -7.77 -10.43 4.11
CA TRP A 95 -8.38 -11.63 4.67
C TRP A 95 -9.50 -12.16 3.79
N GLU A 96 -10.40 -11.28 3.34
CA GLU A 96 -11.48 -11.66 2.43
C GLU A 96 -10.96 -12.33 1.16
N SER A 97 -9.91 -11.78 0.56
CA SER A 97 -9.27 -12.36 -0.62
C SER A 97 -8.80 -13.79 -0.37
N VAL A 98 -8.13 -14.05 0.75
CA VAL A 98 -7.63 -15.39 1.10
C VAL A 98 -8.78 -16.34 1.41
N LEU A 99 -9.79 -15.91 2.17
CA LEU A 99 -10.97 -16.72 2.49
C LEU A 99 -11.78 -17.09 1.24
N ARG A 100 -11.93 -16.13 0.30
CA ARG A 100 -12.62 -16.38 -0.96
C ARG A 100 -11.89 -17.43 -1.82
N ARG A 101 -10.57 -17.42 -1.83
CA ARG A 101 -9.74 -18.41 -2.53
C ARG A 101 -9.77 -19.78 -1.84
N GLU A 102 -9.77 -19.80 -0.52
CA GLU A 102 -9.96 -21.04 0.26
C GLU A 102 -11.29 -21.71 -0.11
N ARG A 103 -12.40 -20.96 -0.10
CA ARG A 103 -13.74 -21.48 -0.47
C ARG A 103 -13.83 -21.97 -1.92
N LYS A 104 -13.00 -21.43 -2.82
CA LYS A 104 -12.87 -21.90 -4.19
C LYS A 104 -11.98 -23.14 -4.34
N GLY A 105 -11.38 -23.61 -3.25
CA GLY A 105 -10.50 -24.78 -3.26
C GLY A 105 -9.11 -24.52 -3.82
N GLU A 106 -8.66 -23.28 -3.93
CA GLU A 106 -7.34 -22.96 -4.48
C GLU A 106 -6.17 -23.45 -3.60
N PHE A 107 -6.46 -23.84 -2.35
CA PHE A 107 -5.46 -24.35 -1.39
C PHE A 107 -5.66 -25.84 -1.09
N LEU A 108 -6.15 -26.62 -2.03
CA LEU A 108 -6.41 -28.04 -1.86
C LEU A 108 -5.22 -28.78 -1.26
N GLY A 109 -5.49 -29.56 -0.20
CA GLY A 109 -4.48 -30.33 0.52
C GLY A 109 -3.65 -29.54 1.55
N ALA A 110 -3.93 -28.25 1.72
CA ALA A 110 -3.24 -27.43 2.70
C ALA A 110 -4.20 -26.80 3.70
N THR A 111 -3.86 -26.81 4.99
CA THR A 111 -4.55 -26.00 5.99
C THR A 111 -4.18 -24.53 5.79
N VAL A 112 -5.18 -23.68 5.56
CA VAL A 112 -4.95 -22.23 5.37
C VAL A 112 -4.67 -21.56 6.72
N GLN A 113 -3.55 -20.88 6.82
CA GLN A 113 -3.08 -20.22 8.05
C GLN A 113 -2.69 -18.77 7.77
N VAL A 114 -2.62 -17.95 8.82
CA VAL A 114 -2.16 -16.56 8.70
C VAL A 114 -0.77 -16.52 8.08
N ILE A 115 0.13 -17.35 8.57
CA ILE A 115 1.44 -17.57 7.95
C ILE A 115 1.44 -19.00 7.34
N PRO A 116 1.62 -19.17 6.02
CA PRO A 116 2.11 -18.15 5.07
C PRO A 116 1.02 -17.46 4.23
N HIS A 117 -0.27 -17.81 4.30
CA HIS A 117 -1.27 -17.41 3.29
C HIS A 117 -1.56 -15.91 3.29
N ILE A 118 -1.84 -15.30 4.46
CA ILE A 118 -2.05 -13.84 4.56
C ILE A 118 -0.76 -13.09 4.20
N THR A 119 0.39 -13.56 4.71
CA THR A 119 1.70 -12.98 4.41
C THR A 119 2.00 -13.02 2.91
N ASN A 120 1.67 -14.12 2.24
CA ASN A 120 1.88 -14.25 0.80
C ASN A 120 0.92 -13.35 0.00
N GLU A 121 -0.31 -13.17 0.46
CA GLU A 121 -1.28 -12.24 -0.16
C GLU A 121 -0.78 -10.80 -0.06
N ILE A 122 -0.26 -10.37 1.10
CA ILE A 122 0.37 -9.05 1.27
C ILE A 122 1.54 -8.89 0.30
N LYS A 123 2.45 -9.87 0.26
CA LYS A 123 3.59 -9.86 -0.68
C LYS A 123 3.13 -9.80 -2.14
N ARG A 124 2.04 -10.50 -2.48
CA ARG A 124 1.46 -10.47 -3.82
C ARG A 124 0.99 -9.06 -4.19
N ARG A 125 0.23 -8.39 -3.30
CA ARG A 125 -0.26 -7.02 -3.51
C ARG A 125 0.88 -6.02 -3.66
N ILE A 126 1.90 -6.12 -2.81
CA ILE A 126 3.11 -5.28 -2.92
C ILE A 126 3.80 -5.48 -4.27
N ARG A 127 3.95 -6.74 -4.72
CA ARG A 127 4.58 -7.05 -6.00
C ARG A 127 3.73 -6.63 -7.19
N SER A 128 2.40 -6.80 -7.12
CA SER A 128 1.48 -6.38 -8.17
C SER A 128 1.59 -4.87 -8.43
N ALA A 129 1.52 -4.08 -7.38
CA ALA A 129 1.68 -2.63 -7.49
C ALA A 129 3.06 -2.24 -8.07
N ALA A 130 4.12 -2.97 -7.72
CA ALA A 130 5.44 -2.74 -8.27
C ALA A 130 5.58 -3.16 -9.75
N GLN A 131 4.74 -4.08 -10.22
CA GLN A 131 4.70 -4.52 -11.63
C GLN A 131 3.87 -3.59 -12.50
N GLU A 132 2.76 -3.07 -11.98
CA GLU A 132 1.86 -2.16 -12.72
C GLU A 132 2.51 -0.81 -13.02
N SER A 133 3.37 -0.36 -12.16
CA SER A 133 4.13 0.84 -12.44
C SER A 133 5.60 0.50 -12.69
N MET A 134 6.07 0.77 -13.89
CA MET A 134 7.51 0.96 -14.12
C MET A 134 8.03 2.18 -13.32
N ARG A 135 7.21 2.71 -12.44
CA ARG A 135 7.38 3.85 -11.55
C ARG A 135 7.65 3.36 -10.13
N ALA A 136 8.25 4.17 -9.33
CA ALA A 136 8.57 3.85 -7.95
C ALA A 136 7.34 3.90 -7.05
N LEU A 137 7.25 3.03 -6.09
CA LEU A 137 6.11 2.83 -5.22
C LEU A 137 6.44 3.20 -3.77
N ILE A 138 5.66 4.03 -3.14
CA ILE A 138 5.66 4.26 -1.70
C ILE A 138 4.44 3.56 -1.10
N SER A 139 4.64 2.68 -0.15
CA SER A 139 3.55 1.98 0.54
C SER A 139 3.55 2.29 2.02
N SER A 140 2.41 2.60 2.56
CA SER A 140 2.22 2.74 4.00
C SER A 140 1.31 1.64 4.55
N VAL A 141 1.71 1.06 5.65
CA VAL A 141 0.96 0.09 6.45
C VAL A 141 0.75 0.73 7.80
N THR A 142 -0.41 0.69 8.42
CA THR A 142 -0.61 1.33 9.73
C THR A 142 0.22 0.67 10.83
N TRP A 143 0.78 -0.49 10.55
CA TRP A 143 1.93 -1.05 11.26
C TRP A 143 3.25 -0.63 10.63
N GLY A 144 3.19 0.15 9.57
CA GLY A 144 4.31 0.62 8.84
C GLY A 144 4.03 1.16 7.44
N MET A 145 5.03 1.63 6.78
CA MET A 145 5.02 2.22 5.45
C MET A 145 6.07 1.63 4.53
N THR A 146 5.76 1.47 3.26
CA THR A 146 6.67 0.95 2.22
C THR A 146 6.85 1.96 1.09
N CYS A 147 8.08 2.27 0.76
CA CYS A 147 8.40 3.17 -0.36
C CYS A 147 9.32 2.49 -1.37
N THR A 148 8.96 2.48 -2.65
CA THR A 148 9.79 1.96 -3.73
C THR A 148 10.17 3.02 -4.74
N VAL A 149 11.44 3.06 -5.13
CA VAL A 149 12.00 4.11 -5.97
C VAL A 149 12.87 3.54 -7.09
N PRO A 150 12.49 3.55 -8.39
CA PRO A 150 13.42 3.28 -9.49
C PRO A 150 14.12 4.56 -9.96
N PRO A 151 15.37 4.48 -10.39
CA PRO A 151 16.04 5.61 -11.02
C PRO A 151 15.55 5.83 -12.46
N ARG A 152 15.38 7.07 -12.85
CA ARG A 152 15.01 7.46 -14.23
C ARG A 152 16.05 7.09 -15.31
N TYR A 153 17.28 6.79 -14.90
CA TYR A 153 18.42 6.72 -15.84
C TYR A 153 19.39 5.56 -15.62
N SER A 154 19.00 4.47 -14.97
CA SER A 154 19.89 3.32 -14.89
C SER A 154 19.10 2.01 -14.81
N PRO A 155 19.29 1.06 -15.71
CA PRO A 155 18.65 -0.25 -15.62
C PRO A 155 19.16 -1.11 -14.45
N ARG A 156 20.06 -0.58 -13.59
CA ARG A 156 20.77 -1.41 -12.62
C ARG A 156 20.64 -1.04 -11.14
N ARG A 157 19.86 0.00 -10.74
CA ARG A 157 19.72 0.34 -9.30
C ARG A 157 18.33 0.82 -8.94
N SER A 158 17.55 -0.08 -8.37
CA SER A 158 16.30 0.20 -7.66
C SER A 158 16.51 0.13 -6.15
N PHE A 159 15.99 1.06 -5.38
CA PHE A 159 16.09 1.09 -3.93
C PHE A 159 14.76 0.71 -3.27
N TRP A 160 14.85 -0.17 -2.27
CA TRP A 160 13.76 -0.59 -1.43
C TRP A 160 14.09 -0.21 0.01
N MET A 161 13.32 0.62 0.65
CA MET A 161 13.46 0.91 2.07
C MET A 161 12.19 0.46 2.78
N THR A 162 12.34 -0.41 3.75
CA THR A 162 11.26 -0.89 4.61
C THR A 162 11.47 -0.32 6.00
N VAL A 163 10.49 0.43 6.50
CA VAL A 163 10.46 0.94 7.87
C VAL A 163 9.28 0.27 8.57
N TRP A 164 9.53 -0.49 9.64
CA TRP A 164 8.55 -1.18 10.47
C TRP A 164 8.12 -0.37 11.66
#